data_9cdfd372c83a3f525c62b9500ea5ebc0
#
_entry.id   9cdfd372c83a3f525c62b9500ea5ebc0
#
_cell.length_a   1.000
_cell.length_b   1.000
_cell.length_c   1.000
_cell.angle_alpha   90.00
_cell.angle_beta   90.00
_cell.angle_gamma   90.00
#
_symmetry.space_group_name_H-M   'P 1'
#
loop_
_entity.id
_entity.type
_entity.pdbx_description
1 polymer ?
#
loop_
_entity_poly.entity_id
_entity_poly.type
_entity_poly.pdbx_seq_one_letter_code
_entity_poly.pdbx_strand_id
1 'polypeptide(L)'
;MRRREFIGAMYVAAGALAFAAAAQQPGKVWRIGHVLTLTPEIGGMFAQALEQSLADLGYVQDRNIVLLHRFAGPQPNKIEEAIRSLVPQVDLLVVWGEGAIAAEKLAVGVPTVFISIGYPVELGLVQSLAHPGGNMTGITAEAALETPAKRLQILKEIVPELKHVAVLGPVDDPAFVEKGLQDLAARELAVTLMPVVIKSADDLEAAFTSMKKDGAQAVMPIRSSHIFGLVKEIADLALAAHLPSCWPFRQAVMAGGLVSLDPDRLAMTRPAAAQIDKIIKGMSPGDTPVEQPSRFELYINLKTARLLDLTIPPSLLARADEMIAILRIRRSPE
;
A
#
# COMPACT_ATOMS: atom_id res chain seq x y z
N MET A 1 -20.91 -48.55 -50.40
CA MET A 1 -20.32 -47.34 -49.83
C MET A 1 -19.64 -46.56 -50.96
N ARG A 2 -20.12 -45.36 -51.24
CA ARG A 2 -19.66 -44.53 -52.37
C ARG A 2 -18.37 -43.82 -52.04
N ARG A 3 -17.38 -43.87 -52.93
CA ARG A 3 -16.06 -43.22 -52.81
C ARG A 3 -16.08 -41.77 -52.31
N ARG A 4 -17.21 -41.05 -52.51
CA ARG A 4 -17.41 -39.64 -52.07
C ARG A 4 -17.59 -39.48 -50.56
N GLU A 5 -18.11 -40.48 -49.86
CA GLU A 5 -18.32 -40.41 -48.41
C GLU A 5 -17.03 -40.63 -47.62
N PHE A 6 -16.08 -41.37 -48.19
CA PHE A 6 -14.79 -41.61 -47.57
C PHE A 6 -13.83 -40.40 -47.64
N ILE A 7 -13.97 -39.56 -48.70
CA ILE A 7 -13.17 -38.34 -48.86
C ILE A 7 -13.67 -37.25 -47.90
N GLY A 8 -15.00 -37.15 -47.67
CA GLY A 8 -15.58 -36.19 -46.74
C GLY A 8 -15.16 -36.44 -45.28
N ALA A 9 -15.10 -37.71 -44.85
CA ALA A 9 -14.68 -38.08 -43.51
C ALA A 9 -13.21 -37.80 -43.23
N MET A 10 -12.34 -37.89 -44.23
CA MET A 10 -10.91 -37.62 -44.09
C MET A 10 -10.60 -36.11 -43.93
N TYR A 11 -11.37 -35.20 -44.56
CA TYR A 11 -11.21 -33.75 -44.41
C TYR A 11 -11.71 -33.25 -43.06
N VAL A 12 -12.77 -33.84 -42.50
CA VAL A 12 -13.25 -33.48 -41.17
C VAL A 12 -12.28 -33.94 -40.08
N ALA A 13 -11.70 -35.11 -40.20
CA ALA A 13 -10.69 -35.61 -39.25
C ALA A 13 -9.38 -34.79 -39.30
N ALA A 14 -8.93 -34.37 -40.50
CA ALA A 14 -7.73 -33.54 -40.65
C ALA A 14 -7.97 -32.09 -40.09
N GLY A 15 -9.17 -31.54 -40.26
CA GLY A 15 -9.54 -30.23 -39.67
C GLY A 15 -9.59 -30.25 -38.15
N ALA A 16 -10.12 -31.32 -37.56
CA ALA A 16 -10.19 -31.48 -36.08
C ALA A 16 -8.80 -31.64 -35.44
N LEU A 17 -7.87 -32.34 -36.12
CA LEU A 17 -6.49 -32.48 -35.67
C LEU A 17 -5.68 -31.18 -35.79
N ALA A 18 -5.97 -30.34 -36.80
CA ALA A 18 -5.32 -29.02 -36.94
C ALA A 18 -5.80 -28.02 -35.88
N PHE A 19 -7.07 -28.07 -35.47
CA PHE A 19 -7.58 -27.26 -34.35
C PHE A 19 -7.02 -27.70 -33.00
N ALA A 20 -6.82 -28.98 -32.78
CA ALA A 20 -6.20 -29.51 -31.55
C ALA A 20 -4.68 -29.21 -31.48
N ALA A 21 -3.97 -29.11 -32.61
CA ALA A 21 -2.56 -28.74 -32.67
C ALA A 21 -2.31 -27.23 -32.49
N ALA A 22 -3.29 -26.35 -32.86
CA ALA A 22 -3.20 -24.93 -32.65
C ALA A 22 -3.38 -24.57 -31.16
N ALA A 23 -3.94 -25.45 -30.31
CA ALA A 23 -4.15 -25.25 -28.89
C ALA A 23 -2.91 -25.57 -28.01
N GLN A 24 -1.78 -25.97 -28.59
CA GLN A 24 -0.57 -26.38 -27.86
C GLN A 24 0.71 -25.67 -28.28
N GLN A 25 0.67 -24.42 -28.69
CA GLN A 25 1.89 -23.61 -28.57
C GLN A 25 2.09 -23.33 -27.08
N PRO A 26 3.21 -23.69 -26.47
CA PRO A 26 3.51 -23.27 -25.11
C PRO A 26 3.51 -21.75 -25.13
N GLY A 27 2.49 -21.14 -24.50
CA GLY A 27 2.42 -19.69 -24.36
C GLY A 27 3.68 -19.19 -23.68
N LYS A 28 4.11 -17.97 -24.00
CA LYS A 28 5.24 -17.32 -23.32
C LYS A 28 5.04 -17.45 -21.80
N VAL A 29 6.03 -17.96 -21.09
CA VAL A 29 6.07 -17.92 -19.63
C VAL A 29 6.54 -16.52 -19.22
N TRP A 30 5.67 -15.73 -18.60
CA TRP A 30 5.99 -14.38 -18.18
C TRP A 30 6.80 -14.36 -16.89
N ARG A 31 7.91 -13.65 -16.89
CA ARG A 31 8.75 -13.46 -15.71
C ARG A 31 8.39 -12.15 -15.05
N ILE A 32 7.86 -12.21 -13.84
CA ILE A 32 7.37 -11.06 -13.08
C ILE A 32 8.27 -10.85 -11.87
N GLY A 33 8.99 -9.74 -11.83
CA GLY A 33 9.74 -9.32 -10.65
C GLY A 33 8.79 -8.71 -9.64
N HIS A 34 8.91 -9.07 -8.37
CA HIS A 34 8.08 -8.54 -7.29
C HIS A 34 8.95 -8.02 -6.15
N VAL A 35 9.06 -6.70 -6.03
CA VAL A 35 9.86 -6.03 -4.99
C VAL A 35 8.94 -5.49 -3.90
N LEU A 36 9.14 -6.00 -2.68
CA LEU A 36 8.45 -5.54 -1.48
C LEU A 36 9.44 -4.72 -0.63
N THR A 37 9.05 -3.50 -0.29
CA THR A 37 9.80 -2.60 0.59
C THR A 37 9.62 -2.92 2.07
N LEU A 38 9.33 -4.19 2.36
CA LEU A 38 9.08 -4.77 3.68
C LEU A 38 10.01 -5.97 3.89
N THR A 39 10.19 -6.38 5.15
CA THR A 39 10.91 -7.62 5.47
C THR A 39 10.09 -8.85 5.10
N PRO A 40 10.70 -10.05 4.97
CA PRO A 40 9.96 -11.28 4.65
C PRO A 40 8.82 -11.58 5.62
N GLU A 41 9.02 -11.31 6.91
CA GLU A 41 8.06 -11.58 7.99
C GLU A 41 6.78 -10.78 7.81
N ILE A 42 6.90 -9.53 7.36
CA ILE A 42 5.77 -8.61 7.15
C ILE A 42 5.27 -8.68 5.71
N GLY A 43 6.19 -8.75 4.75
CA GLY A 43 5.88 -8.71 3.32
C GLY A 43 5.28 -10.01 2.78
N GLY A 44 5.49 -11.14 3.45
CA GLY A 44 5.07 -12.46 2.98
C GLY A 44 3.57 -12.55 2.72
N MET A 45 2.73 -11.93 3.56
CA MET A 45 1.27 -11.91 3.34
C MET A 45 0.86 -11.16 2.07
N PHE A 46 1.57 -10.09 1.72
CA PHE A 46 1.30 -9.33 0.49
C PHE A 46 1.79 -10.06 -0.75
N ALA A 47 2.92 -10.79 -0.65
CA ALA A 47 3.39 -11.66 -1.71
C ALA A 47 2.36 -12.75 -2.01
N GLN A 48 1.91 -13.46 -0.99
CA GLN A 48 0.90 -14.51 -1.11
C GLN A 48 -0.44 -13.98 -1.65
N ALA A 49 -0.86 -12.79 -1.23
CA ALA A 49 -2.10 -12.19 -1.71
C ALA A 49 -2.03 -11.84 -3.21
N LEU A 50 -0.87 -11.38 -3.71
CA LEU A 50 -0.66 -11.15 -5.14
C LEU A 50 -0.63 -12.48 -5.92
N GLU A 51 0.06 -13.49 -5.42
CA GLU A 51 0.07 -14.84 -6.02
C GLU A 51 -1.35 -15.39 -6.16
N GLN A 52 -2.14 -15.31 -5.09
CA GLN A 52 -3.53 -15.77 -5.11
C GLN A 52 -4.37 -14.96 -6.11
N SER A 53 -4.21 -13.63 -6.14
CA SER A 53 -4.94 -12.77 -7.08
C SER A 53 -4.60 -13.07 -8.54
N LEU A 54 -3.36 -13.44 -8.83
CA LEU A 54 -2.93 -13.89 -10.16
C LEU A 54 -3.45 -15.30 -10.46
N ALA A 55 -3.45 -16.20 -9.49
CA ALA A 55 -3.99 -17.56 -9.64
C ALA A 55 -5.49 -17.53 -9.95
N ASP A 56 -6.25 -16.65 -9.35
CA ASP A 56 -7.69 -16.43 -9.63
C ASP A 56 -7.94 -16.01 -11.09
N LEU A 57 -6.94 -15.40 -11.75
CA LEU A 57 -6.96 -15.05 -13.18
C LEU A 57 -6.40 -16.14 -14.10
N GLY A 58 -6.01 -17.29 -13.54
CA GLY A 58 -5.46 -18.43 -14.29
C GLY A 58 -3.95 -18.39 -14.49
N TYR A 59 -3.23 -17.51 -13.81
CA TYR A 59 -1.78 -17.47 -13.79
C TYR A 59 -1.24 -18.43 -12.75
N VAL A 60 -0.45 -19.41 -13.20
CA VAL A 60 0.07 -20.50 -12.37
C VAL A 60 1.59 -20.47 -12.41
N GLN A 61 2.21 -20.43 -11.21
CA GLN A 61 3.65 -20.47 -11.04
C GLN A 61 4.27 -21.65 -11.79
N ASP A 62 5.37 -21.41 -12.49
CA ASP A 62 6.15 -22.35 -13.29
C ASP A 62 5.41 -22.97 -14.49
N ARG A 63 4.18 -22.53 -14.77
CA ARG A 63 3.40 -22.96 -15.93
C ARG A 63 3.30 -21.85 -17.00
N ASN A 64 2.78 -20.68 -16.62
CA ASN A 64 2.60 -19.53 -17.51
C ASN A 64 3.14 -18.21 -16.93
N ILE A 65 3.49 -18.21 -15.65
CA ILE A 65 4.25 -17.13 -14.99
C ILE A 65 5.40 -17.70 -14.15
N VAL A 66 6.41 -16.85 -13.89
CA VAL A 66 7.42 -17.03 -12.85
C VAL A 66 7.49 -15.77 -12.03
N LEU A 67 7.11 -15.83 -10.76
CA LEU A 67 7.21 -14.73 -9.79
C LEU A 67 8.56 -14.79 -9.09
N LEU A 68 9.30 -13.69 -9.16
CA LEU A 68 10.62 -13.53 -8.54
C LEU A 68 10.51 -12.49 -7.41
N HIS A 69 10.25 -12.95 -6.18
CA HIS A 69 10.11 -12.07 -5.04
C HIS A 69 11.46 -11.56 -4.51
N ARG A 70 11.50 -10.29 -4.10
CA ARG A 70 12.60 -9.66 -3.35
C ARG A 70 12.02 -8.84 -2.21
N PHE A 71 12.39 -9.21 -1.00
CA PHE A 71 12.05 -8.48 0.23
C PHE A 71 13.22 -7.57 0.57
N ALA A 72 13.12 -6.32 0.16
CA ALA A 72 14.23 -5.36 0.27
C ALA A 72 14.27 -4.64 1.63
N GLY A 73 13.15 -4.69 2.39
CA GLY A 73 13.00 -3.80 3.54
C GLY A 73 12.86 -2.33 3.10
N PRO A 74 12.83 -1.38 4.06
CA PRO A 74 12.59 0.03 3.76
C PRO A 74 13.85 0.81 3.35
N GLN A 75 15.03 0.20 3.31
CA GLN A 75 16.29 0.89 3.01
C GLN A 75 16.42 1.16 1.49
N PRO A 76 16.60 2.44 1.06
CA PRO A 76 16.64 2.81 -0.35
C PRO A 76 17.68 2.04 -1.17
N ASN A 77 18.88 1.86 -0.64
CA ASN A 77 19.96 1.13 -1.32
C ASN A 77 19.60 -0.34 -1.58
N LYS A 78 18.93 -1.01 -0.64
CA LYS A 78 18.48 -2.40 -0.82
C LYS A 78 17.33 -2.50 -1.80
N ILE A 79 16.45 -1.51 -1.83
CA ILE A 79 15.35 -1.42 -2.82
C ILE A 79 15.96 -1.29 -4.23
N GLU A 80 16.92 -0.38 -4.40
CA GLU A 80 17.62 -0.22 -5.67
C GLU A 80 18.36 -1.49 -6.11
N GLU A 81 19.07 -2.15 -5.19
CA GLU A 81 19.76 -3.42 -5.45
C GLU A 81 18.78 -4.50 -5.91
N ALA A 82 17.66 -4.65 -5.23
CA ALA A 82 16.62 -5.60 -5.58
C ALA A 82 16.07 -5.35 -7.00
N ILE A 83 15.77 -4.09 -7.34
CA ILE A 83 15.29 -3.72 -8.67
C ILE A 83 16.35 -3.98 -9.73
N ARG A 84 17.60 -3.51 -9.54
CA ARG A 84 18.72 -3.76 -10.48
C ARG A 84 18.94 -5.24 -10.74
N SER A 85 18.78 -6.08 -9.72
CA SER A 85 18.95 -7.53 -9.85
C SER A 85 17.86 -8.17 -10.68
N LEU A 86 16.64 -7.62 -10.67
CA LEU A 86 15.48 -8.19 -11.37
C LEU A 86 15.31 -7.68 -12.80
N VAL A 87 15.56 -6.39 -13.05
CA VAL A 87 15.33 -5.73 -14.36
C VAL A 87 15.84 -6.55 -15.56
N PRO A 88 17.06 -7.13 -15.57
CA PRO A 88 17.54 -7.90 -16.72
C PRO A 88 16.89 -9.28 -16.87
N GLN A 89 16.05 -9.71 -15.93
CA GLN A 89 15.51 -11.07 -15.85
C GLN A 89 13.99 -11.13 -16.01
N VAL A 90 13.31 -9.98 -16.10
CA VAL A 90 11.84 -9.94 -16.02
C VAL A 90 11.22 -9.26 -17.23
N ASP A 91 10.00 -9.64 -17.54
CA ASP A 91 9.16 -9.01 -18.57
C ASP A 91 8.28 -7.91 -17.99
N LEU A 92 8.04 -7.94 -16.68
CA LEU A 92 7.21 -7.00 -15.93
C LEU A 92 7.72 -6.91 -14.50
N LEU A 93 7.65 -5.70 -13.93
CA LEU A 93 8.02 -5.45 -12.53
C LEU A 93 6.79 -5.04 -11.73
N VAL A 94 6.65 -5.58 -10.52
CA VAL A 94 5.67 -5.16 -9.51
C VAL A 94 6.45 -4.60 -8.32
N VAL A 95 6.10 -3.41 -7.87
CA VAL A 95 6.81 -2.73 -6.77
C VAL A 95 5.85 -2.17 -5.74
N TRP A 96 6.19 -2.31 -4.47
CA TRP A 96 5.39 -1.77 -3.36
C TRP A 96 5.99 -0.46 -2.84
N GLY A 97 5.10 0.46 -2.45
CA GLY A 97 5.48 1.70 -1.78
C GLY A 97 6.58 2.46 -2.53
N GLU A 98 7.60 2.90 -1.81
CA GLU A 98 8.73 3.69 -2.31
C GLU A 98 9.58 2.95 -3.37
N GLY A 99 9.38 1.65 -3.53
CA GLY A 99 9.94 0.90 -4.66
C GLY A 99 9.55 1.48 -6.03
N ALA A 100 8.41 2.16 -6.12
CA ALA A 100 7.98 2.85 -7.34
C ALA A 100 8.92 4.00 -7.73
N ILE A 101 9.43 4.75 -6.76
CA ILE A 101 10.36 5.88 -6.98
C ILE A 101 11.71 5.36 -7.52
N ALA A 102 12.18 4.24 -6.98
CA ALA A 102 13.40 3.60 -7.47
C ALA A 102 13.19 2.96 -8.85
N ALA A 103 12.04 2.32 -9.09
CA ALA A 103 11.72 1.68 -10.35
C ALA A 103 11.60 2.68 -11.51
N GLU A 104 11.07 3.87 -11.28
CA GLU A 104 10.99 4.95 -12.27
C GLU A 104 12.38 5.22 -12.89
N LYS A 105 13.42 5.25 -12.08
CA LYS A 105 14.80 5.54 -12.50
C LYS A 105 15.53 4.32 -13.06
N LEU A 106 15.26 3.13 -12.52
CA LEU A 106 16.09 1.94 -12.75
C LEU A 106 15.46 0.93 -13.72
N ALA A 107 14.14 0.95 -13.87
CA ALA A 107 13.39 0.01 -14.71
C ALA A 107 12.88 0.65 -16.01
N VAL A 108 13.66 1.57 -16.58
CA VAL A 108 13.31 2.26 -17.84
C VAL A 108 13.02 1.23 -18.92
N GLY A 109 11.83 1.32 -19.53
CA GLY A 109 11.38 0.39 -20.59
C GLY A 109 10.83 -0.96 -20.09
N VAL A 110 10.90 -1.26 -18.80
CA VAL A 110 10.24 -2.44 -18.23
C VAL A 110 8.85 -2.04 -17.75
N PRO A 111 7.76 -2.68 -18.26
CA PRO A 111 6.41 -2.45 -17.75
C PRO A 111 6.39 -2.62 -16.23
N THR A 112 5.88 -1.62 -15.51
CA THR A 112 5.90 -1.61 -14.06
C THR A 112 4.51 -1.33 -13.49
N VAL A 113 4.08 -2.18 -12.54
CA VAL A 113 2.86 -1.98 -11.75
C VAL A 113 3.26 -1.67 -10.31
N PHE A 114 2.95 -0.46 -9.86
CA PHE A 114 3.18 -0.11 -8.45
C PHE A 114 1.93 -0.40 -7.60
N ILE A 115 2.14 -0.70 -6.33
CA ILE A 115 1.08 -0.96 -5.36
C ILE A 115 1.34 -0.13 -4.11
N SER A 116 0.32 0.59 -3.64
CA SER A 116 0.34 1.29 -2.34
C SER A 116 1.36 2.43 -2.22
N ILE A 117 1.70 3.11 -3.33
CA ILE A 117 2.39 4.40 -3.26
C ILE A 117 1.36 5.53 -3.08
N GLY A 118 1.73 6.60 -2.38
CA GLY A 118 0.96 7.85 -2.36
C GLY A 118 1.42 8.82 -3.44
N TYR A 119 0.52 9.68 -3.89
CA TYR A 119 0.82 10.86 -4.73
C TYR A 119 1.62 10.59 -6.02
N PRO A 120 1.25 9.60 -6.83
CA PRO A 120 2.09 9.18 -7.96
C PRO A 120 2.25 10.24 -9.05
N VAL A 121 1.29 11.19 -9.18
CA VAL A 121 1.38 12.32 -10.12
C VAL A 121 2.40 13.35 -9.63
N GLU A 122 2.30 13.72 -8.38
CA GLU A 122 3.18 14.70 -7.73
C GLU A 122 4.62 14.20 -7.60
N LEU A 123 4.78 12.90 -7.41
CA LEU A 123 6.10 12.25 -7.44
C LEU A 123 6.67 12.10 -8.86
N GLY A 124 5.92 12.49 -9.90
CA GLY A 124 6.35 12.38 -11.29
C GLY A 124 6.40 10.95 -11.84
N LEU A 125 5.80 9.98 -11.14
CA LEU A 125 5.77 8.58 -11.58
C LEU A 125 4.82 8.38 -12.77
N VAL A 126 3.77 9.18 -12.85
CA VAL A 126 2.77 9.18 -13.92
C VAL A 126 2.35 10.60 -14.26
N GLN A 127 1.92 10.84 -15.50
CA GLN A 127 1.45 12.16 -15.96
C GLN A 127 0.10 12.54 -15.33
N SER A 128 -0.81 11.57 -15.24
CA SER A 128 -2.11 11.68 -14.58
C SER A 128 -2.59 10.29 -14.16
N LEU A 129 -3.59 10.22 -13.28
CA LEU A 129 -4.16 8.93 -12.89
C LEU A 129 -4.92 8.27 -14.05
N ALA A 130 -5.59 9.06 -14.91
CA ALA A 130 -6.35 8.54 -16.04
C ALA A 130 -5.46 8.10 -17.22
N HIS A 131 -4.35 8.81 -17.42
CA HIS A 131 -3.38 8.56 -18.50
C HIS A 131 -1.96 8.64 -17.93
N PRO A 132 -1.41 7.51 -17.46
CA PRO A 132 -0.08 7.45 -16.86
C PRO A 132 1.04 7.92 -17.80
N GLY A 133 0.95 7.60 -19.10
CA GLY A 133 1.79 8.16 -20.18
C GLY A 133 3.20 7.59 -20.30
N GLY A 134 3.62 6.70 -19.39
CA GLY A 134 4.95 6.08 -19.36
C GLY A 134 4.90 4.57 -19.36
N ASN A 135 5.93 3.95 -18.76
CA ASN A 135 6.00 2.51 -18.56
C ASN A 135 5.47 2.05 -17.20
N MET A 136 4.82 2.93 -16.44
CA MET A 136 4.30 2.66 -15.11
C MET A 136 2.80 2.91 -15.01
N THR A 137 2.14 2.04 -14.26
CA THR A 137 0.75 2.20 -13.77
C THR A 137 0.66 1.52 -12.40
N GLY A 138 -0.52 1.48 -11.81
CA GLY A 138 -0.67 0.74 -10.54
C GLY A 138 -1.86 1.15 -9.71
N ILE A 139 -1.78 0.81 -8.43
CA ILE A 139 -2.79 1.10 -7.42
C ILE A 139 -2.19 2.07 -6.42
N THR A 140 -2.70 3.30 -6.37
CA THR A 140 -2.27 4.26 -5.36
C THR A 140 -2.96 3.99 -4.02
N ALA A 141 -2.28 4.27 -2.91
CA ALA A 141 -2.91 4.23 -1.59
C ALA A 141 -3.60 5.56 -1.24
N GLU A 142 -3.02 6.65 -1.73
CA GLU A 142 -3.47 8.02 -1.50
C GLU A 142 -3.21 8.82 -2.78
N ALA A 143 -4.27 9.26 -3.43
CA ALA A 143 -4.13 10.00 -4.68
C ALA A 143 -3.95 11.50 -4.46
N ALA A 144 -4.40 12.02 -3.31
CA ALA A 144 -4.35 13.43 -2.97
C ALA A 144 -4.37 13.65 -1.45
N LEU A 145 -4.28 14.91 -1.02
CA LEU A 145 -4.17 15.31 0.39
C LEU A 145 -5.44 15.11 1.22
N GLU A 146 -6.57 14.72 0.60
CA GLU A 146 -7.85 14.53 1.31
C GLU A 146 -7.77 13.43 2.36
N THR A 147 -6.99 12.39 2.15
CA THR A 147 -6.88 11.29 3.13
C THR A 147 -6.08 11.68 4.37
N PRO A 148 -4.87 12.29 4.28
CA PRO A 148 -4.20 12.87 5.44
C PRO A 148 -5.04 13.95 6.14
N ALA A 149 -5.76 14.78 5.39
CA ALA A 149 -6.65 15.78 5.95
C ALA A 149 -7.79 15.15 6.78
N LYS A 150 -8.39 14.07 6.30
CA LYS A 150 -9.40 13.31 7.06
C LYS A 150 -8.82 12.69 8.33
N ARG A 151 -7.58 12.20 8.32
CA ARG A 151 -6.89 11.73 9.54
C ARG A 151 -6.75 12.86 10.56
N LEU A 152 -6.38 14.04 10.09
CA LEU A 152 -6.27 15.22 10.95
C LEU A 152 -7.63 15.65 11.51
N GLN A 153 -8.71 15.60 10.69
CA GLN A 153 -10.09 15.84 11.15
C GLN A 153 -10.50 14.84 12.23
N ILE A 154 -10.18 13.56 12.07
CA ILE A 154 -10.45 12.52 13.08
C ILE A 154 -9.73 12.84 14.39
N LEU A 155 -8.46 13.26 14.35
CA LEU A 155 -7.73 13.68 15.54
C LEU A 155 -8.42 14.90 16.20
N LYS A 156 -8.88 15.85 15.40
CA LYS A 156 -9.60 17.05 15.90
C LYS A 156 -10.95 16.71 16.49
N GLU A 157 -11.66 15.70 15.95
CA GLU A 157 -12.92 15.20 16.54
C GLU A 157 -12.67 14.53 17.91
N ILE A 158 -11.55 13.79 18.06
CA ILE A 158 -11.18 13.12 19.31
C ILE A 158 -10.64 14.12 20.35
N VAL A 159 -9.87 15.12 19.89
CA VAL A 159 -9.25 16.16 20.71
C VAL A 159 -9.71 17.53 20.24
N PRO A 160 -10.87 18.06 20.71
CA PRO A 160 -11.44 19.31 20.21
C PRO A 160 -10.49 20.51 20.34
N GLU A 161 -9.68 20.57 21.40
CA GLU A 161 -8.70 21.64 21.64
C GLU A 161 -7.35 21.45 20.93
N LEU A 162 -7.28 20.51 19.96
CA LEU A 162 -6.07 20.22 19.21
C LEU A 162 -5.60 21.45 18.41
N LYS A 163 -4.34 21.86 18.65
CA LYS A 163 -3.69 22.99 17.97
C LYS A 163 -2.35 22.60 17.33
N HIS A 164 -1.65 21.63 17.91
CA HIS A 164 -0.30 21.23 17.49
C HIS A 164 -0.25 19.72 17.27
N VAL A 165 0.06 19.31 16.04
CA VAL A 165 0.19 17.89 15.66
C VAL A 165 1.59 17.63 15.11
N ALA A 166 2.31 16.71 15.74
CA ALA A 166 3.57 16.23 15.21
C ALA A 166 3.32 15.31 14.00
N VAL A 167 3.92 15.64 12.86
CA VAL A 167 3.90 14.78 11.66
C VAL A 167 5.22 14.04 11.59
N LEU A 168 5.18 12.74 11.86
CA LEU A 168 6.37 11.90 11.96
C LEU A 168 6.65 11.18 10.65
N GLY A 169 7.84 11.35 10.10
CA GLY A 169 8.25 10.73 8.84
C GLY A 169 9.76 10.53 8.69
N PRO A 170 10.22 9.79 7.65
CA PRO A 170 11.63 9.67 7.32
C PRO A 170 12.18 10.94 6.65
N VAL A 171 13.51 11.07 6.67
CA VAL A 171 14.24 12.24 6.12
C VAL A 171 13.94 12.52 4.65
N ASP A 172 13.74 11.44 3.87
CA ASP A 172 13.58 11.50 2.41
C ASP A 172 12.13 11.67 1.97
N ASP A 173 11.23 11.93 2.93
CA ASP A 173 9.84 12.18 2.58
C ASP A 173 9.70 13.55 1.92
N PRO A 174 8.98 13.63 0.82
CA PRO A 174 8.79 14.88 0.11
C PRO A 174 8.17 15.95 1.02
N ALA A 175 8.90 17.02 1.25
CA ALA A 175 8.41 18.29 1.81
C ALA A 175 7.10 18.79 1.13
N PHE A 176 6.74 18.20 0.02
CA PHE A 176 5.53 18.34 -0.76
C PHE A 176 4.25 17.99 0.04
N VAL A 177 4.17 16.79 0.62
CA VAL A 177 2.99 16.36 1.40
C VAL A 177 2.82 17.23 2.63
N GLU A 178 3.92 17.59 3.25
CA GLU A 178 3.98 18.44 4.41
C GLU A 178 3.43 19.84 4.15
N LYS A 179 3.89 20.51 3.11
CA LYS A 179 3.48 21.89 2.81
C LYS A 179 2.00 21.99 2.44
N GLY A 180 1.52 21.16 1.55
CA GLY A 180 0.10 21.17 1.15
C GLY A 180 -0.83 20.81 2.30
N LEU A 181 -0.46 19.85 3.15
CA LEU A 181 -1.22 19.48 4.32
C LEU A 181 -1.20 20.55 5.40
N GLN A 182 -0.08 21.25 5.60
CA GLN A 182 0.02 22.40 6.51
C GLN A 182 -0.93 23.52 6.11
N ASP A 183 -0.95 23.87 4.83
CA ASP A 183 -1.82 24.94 4.32
C ASP A 183 -3.31 24.61 4.52
N LEU A 184 -3.67 23.34 4.30
CA LEU A 184 -5.04 22.86 4.49
C LEU A 184 -5.41 22.77 5.97
N ALA A 185 -4.53 22.24 6.81
CA ALA A 185 -4.73 22.14 8.25
C ALA A 185 -4.91 23.51 8.91
N ALA A 186 -4.09 24.49 8.51
CA ALA A 186 -4.18 25.85 9.04
C ALA A 186 -5.48 26.53 8.65
N ARG A 187 -5.93 26.38 7.40
CA ARG A 187 -7.13 27.06 6.89
C ARG A 187 -8.43 26.45 7.40
N GLU A 188 -8.52 25.12 7.45
CA GLU A 188 -9.80 24.44 7.74
C GLU A 188 -9.94 24.02 9.19
N LEU A 189 -8.85 23.69 9.88
CA LEU A 189 -8.88 23.10 11.21
C LEU A 189 -8.24 23.96 12.30
N ALA A 190 -7.59 25.05 11.93
CA ALA A 190 -6.79 25.88 12.84
C ALA A 190 -5.75 25.04 13.64
N VAL A 191 -5.07 24.13 12.95
CA VAL A 191 -4.04 23.24 13.50
C VAL A 191 -2.70 23.56 12.86
N THR A 192 -1.65 23.64 13.68
CA THR A 192 -0.26 23.75 13.24
C THR A 192 0.34 22.35 13.17
N LEU A 193 0.91 21.99 12.04
CA LEU A 193 1.68 20.75 11.88
C LEU A 193 3.14 21.01 12.21
N MET A 194 3.72 20.09 12.97
CA MET A 194 5.11 20.13 13.45
C MET A 194 5.86 18.95 12.82
N PRO A 195 6.68 19.20 11.78
CA PRO A 195 7.48 18.14 11.15
C PRO A 195 8.45 17.51 12.13
N VAL A 196 8.48 16.19 12.18
CA VAL A 196 9.42 15.43 12.99
C VAL A 196 10.04 14.34 12.14
N VAL A 197 11.33 14.47 11.92
CA VAL A 197 12.09 13.58 11.03
C VAL A 197 12.83 12.52 11.81
N ILE A 198 12.71 11.25 11.37
CA ILE A 198 13.47 10.12 11.90
C ILE A 198 14.25 9.43 10.77
N LYS A 199 15.46 8.95 11.08
CA LYS A 199 16.30 8.17 10.16
C LYS A 199 16.27 6.68 10.48
N SER A 200 16.08 6.35 11.75
CA SER A 200 16.09 4.99 12.27
C SER A 200 15.26 4.86 13.54
N ALA A 201 15.11 3.65 14.05
CA ALA A 201 14.48 3.40 15.34
C ALA A 201 15.18 4.12 16.50
N ASP A 202 16.51 4.31 16.41
CA ASP A 202 17.31 4.96 17.48
C ASP A 202 16.93 6.43 17.69
N ASP A 203 16.33 7.07 16.69
CA ASP A 203 15.91 8.48 16.78
C ASP A 203 14.58 8.64 17.53
N LEU A 204 13.80 7.56 17.70
CA LEU A 204 12.42 7.63 18.18
C LEU A 204 12.29 8.24 19.57
N GLU A 205 13.07 7.80 20.56
CA GLU A 205 12.99 8.32 21.92
C GLU A 205 13.29 9.82 21.98
N ALA A 206 14.32 10.27 21.26
CA ALA A 206 14.69 11.68 21.17
C ALA A 206 13.58 12.49 20.45
N ALA A 207 13.00 11.93 19.39
CA ALA A 207 11.90 12.55 18.64
C ALA A 207 10.68 12.76 19.53
N PHE A 208 10.24 11.73 20.28
CA PHE A 208 9.10 11.85 21.19
C PHE A 208 9.35 12.80 22.36
N THR A 209 10.57 12.84 22.87
CA THR A 209 11.01 13.82 23.88
C THR A 209 10.90 15.25 23.35
N SER A 210 11.35 15.49 22.11
CA SER A 210 11.22 16.79 21.46
C SER A 210 9.77 17.17 21.18
N MET A 211 8.97 16.27 20.63
CA MET A 211 7.54 16.50 20.40
C MET A 211 6.83 17.03 21.66
N LYS A 212 7.08 16.37 22.80
CA LYS A 212 6.48 16.75 24.08
C LYS A 212 6.97 18.12 24.55
N LYS A 213 8.28 18.38 24.45
CA LYS A 213 8.89 19.67 24.81
C LYS A 213 8.34 20.81 23.96
N ASP A 214 8.13 20.56 22.67
CA ASP A 214 7.67 21.55 21.69
C ASP A 214 6.13 21.71 21.69
N GLY A 215 5.43 21.00 22.59
CA GLY A 215 4.00 21.16 22.84
C GLY A 215 3.09 20.42 21.85
N ALA A 216 3.57 19.36 21.21
CA ALA A 216 2.72 18.49 20.42
C ALA A 216 1.60 17.89 21.28
N GLN A 217 0.39 17.90 20.77
CA GLN A 217 -0.82 17.39 21.43
C GLN A 217 -1.30 16.06 20.81
N ALA A 218 -0.80 15.72 19.63
CA ALA A 218 -1.05 14.46 18.95
C ALA A 218 0.12 14.15 17.99
N VAL A 219 0.19 12.91 17.52
CA VAL A 219 1.14 12.47 16.51
C VAL A 219 0.42 11.84 15.32
N MET A 220 0.82 12.22 14.13
CA MET A 220 0.32 11.67 12.87
C MET A 220 1.51 11.17 12.05
N PRO A 221 1.84 9.87 12.13
CA PRO A 221 2.84 9.27 11.27
C PRO A 221 2.37 9.30 9.81
N ILE A 222 3.30 9.56 8.90
CA ILE A 222 3.01 9.52 7.46
C ILE A 222 3.06 8.09 6.90
N ARG A 223 2.55 7.94 5.69
CA ARG A 223 2.60 6.66 4.99
C ARG A 223 4.00 6.45 4.39
N SER A 224 4.76 5.52 4.96
CA SER A 224 6.00 5.02 4.39
C SER A 224 6.28 3.59 4.86
N SER A 225 7.09 2.84 4.10
CA SER A 225 7.53 1.50 4.49
C SER A 225 8.41 1.54 5.73
N HIS A 226 9.17 2.62 5.92
CA HIS A 226 9.98 2.83 7.10
C HIS A 226 9.12 2.95 8.37
N ILE A 227 8.13 3.84 8.36
CA ILE A 227 7.16 3.99 9.47
C ILE A 227 6.38 2.68 9.69
N PHE A 228 6.01 1.97 8.62
CA PHE A 228 5.30 0.69 8.74
C PHE A 228 6.13 -0.37 9.48
N GLY A 229 7.45 -0.39 9.28
CA GLY A 229 8.37 -1.27 10.01
C GLY A 229 8.50 -0.95 11.50
N LEU A 230 8.15 0.26 11.94
CA LEU A 230 8.32 0.77 13.29
C LEU A 230 6.98 1.01 14.01
N VAL A 231 5.87 0.48 13.51
CA VAL A 231 4.53 0.78 14.05
C VAL A 231 4.38 0.44 15.52
N LYS A 232 5.01 -0.64 15.99
CA LYS A 232 4.91 -1.06 17.40
C LYS A 232 5.64 -0.10 18.32
N GLU A 233 6.88 0.21 18.00
CA GLU A 233 7.74 1.11 18.76
C GLU A 233 7.15 2.52 18.82
N ILE A 234 6.69 3.03 17.69
CA ILE A 234 6.06 4.35 17.62
C ILE A 234 4.74 4.38 18.39
N ALA A 235 3.91 3.32 18.32
CA ALA A 235 2.65 3.25 19.06
C ALA A 235 2.88 3.22 20.57
N ASP A 236 3.88 2.46 21.05
CA ASP A 236 4.25 2.39 22.47
C ASP A 236 4.74 3.75 22.98
N LEU A 237 5.62 4.42 22.21
CA LEU A 237 6.13 5.74 22.57
C LEU A 237 5.04 6.81 22.55
N ALA A 238 4.14 6.77 21.58
CA ALA A 238 2.99 7.68 21.53
C ALA A 238 2.10 7.52 22.78
N LEU A 239 1.81 6.28 23.18
CA LEU A 239 1.06 5.99 24.40
C LEU A 239 1.80 6.46 25.65
N ALA A 240 3.09 6.17 25.78
CA ALA A 240 3.93 6.58 26.90
C ALA A 240 4.05 8.11 27.01
N ALA A 241 4.07 8.80 25.88
CA ALA A 241 4.08 10.28 25.82
C ALA A 241 2.70 10.92 26.04
N HIS A 242 1.62 10.13 26.18
CA HIS A 242 0.23 10.58 26.20
C HIS A 242 -0.17 11.37 24.95
N LEU A 243 0.34 10.97 23.77
CA LEU A 243 0.01 11.58 22.48
C LEU A 243 -1.01 10.71 21.73
N PRO A 244 -2.25 11.17 21.54
CA PRO A 244 -3.20 10.57 20.62
C PRO A 244 -2.57 10.41 19.23
N SER A 245 -2.77 9.25 18.59
CA SER A 245 -2.13 8.96 17.31
C SER A 245 -3.15 8.58 16.23
N CYS A 246 -3.01 9.13 15.01
CA CYS A 246 -3.80 8.74 13.86
C CYS A 246 -2.89 8.23 12.74
N TRP A 247 -3.20 7.04 12.22
CA TRP A 247 -2.29 6.25 11.42
C TRP A 247 -2.78 6.02 9.99
N PRO A 248 -1.85 5.89 9.04
CA PRO A 248 -2.13 5.42 7.68
C PRO A 248 -2.12 3.89 7.56
N PHE A 249 -2.11 3.15 8.68
CA PHE A 249 -2.02 1.69 8.72
C PHE A 249 -2.88 1.11 9.84
N ARG A 250 -3.82 0.19 9.50
CA ARG A 250 -4.62 -0.52 10.50
C ARG A 250 -3.77 -1.34 11.48
N GLN A 251 -2.61 -1.84 11.02
CA GLN A 251 -1.67 -2.61 11.84
C GLN A 251 -1.16 -1.83 13.04
N ALA A 252 -1.06 -0.50 12.92
CA ALA A 252 -0.66 0.35 14.04
C ALA A 252 -1.70 0.35 15.16
N VAL A 253 -2.99 0.33 14.84
CA VAL A 253 -4.08 0.24 15.82
C VAL A 253 -4.06 -1.12 16.52
N MET A 254 -3.77 -2.19 15.79
CA MET A 254 -3.56 -3.54 16.37
C MET A 254 -2.34 -3.58 17.30
N ALA A 255 -1.30 -2.81 17.00
CA ALA A 255 -0.07 -2.70 17.80
C ALA A 255 -0.18 -1.77 19.02
N GLY A 256 -1.29 -1.04 19.18
CA GLY A 256 -1.51 -0.11 20.30
C GLY A 256 -1.76 1.34 19.92
N GLY A 257 -1.69 1.72 18.66
CA GLY A 257 -2.07 3.04 18.17
C GLY A 257 -3.55 3.33 18.43
N LEU A 258 -3.94 4.62 18.44
CA LEU A 258 -5.29 5.02 18.82
C LEU A 258 -6.31 4.81 17.69
N VAL A 259 -6.04 5.35 16.51
CA VAL A 259 -6.97 5.32 15.38
C VAL A 259 -6.21 5.24 14.06
N SER A 260 -6.79 4.58 13.05
CA SER A 260 -6.28 4.63 11.69
C SER A 260 -7.40 4.83 10.67
N LEU A 261 -7.07 5.51 9.58
CA LEU A 261 -7.86 5.58 8.37
C LEU A 261 -6.98 5.07 7.23
N ASP A 262 -7.26 3.88 6.73
CA ASP A 262 -6.39 3.14 5.79
C ASP A 262 -7.24 2.37 4.77
N PRO A 263 -6.84 2.34 3.48
CA PRO A 263 -7.44 1.40 2.56
C PRO A 263 -6.98 -0.04 2.87
N ASP A 264 -7.82 -1.03 2.55
CA ASP A 264 -7.38 -2.43 2.64
C ASP A 264 -6.26 -2.71 1.64
N ARG A 265 -5.03 -2.74 2.15
CA ARG A 265 -3.82 -2.95 1.33
C ARG A 265 -3.76 -4.34 0.70
N LEU A 266 -4.29 -5.37 1.36
CA LEU A 266 -4.34 -6.71 0.78
C LEU A 266 -5.32 -6.75 -0.40
N ALA A 267 -6.45 -6.07 -0.30
CA ALA A 267 -7.40 -5.96 -1.38
C ALA A 267 -6.84 -5.26 -2.63
N MET A 268 -5.79 -4.43 -2.50
CA MET A 268 -5.11 -3.79 -3.63
C MET A 268 -4.42 -4.79 -4.58
N THR A 269 -4.10 -6.00 -4.13
CA THR A 269 -3.47 -7.02 -4.97
C THR A 269 -4.37 -7.49 -6.10
N ARG A 270 -5.69 -7.52 -5.88
CA ARG A 270 -6.64 -7.96 -6.91
C ARG A 270 -6.71 -7.00 -8.11
N PRO A 271 -6.93 -5.69 -7.96
CA PRO A 271 -6.85 -4.76 -9.08
C PRO A 271 -5.44 -4.70 -9.69
N ALA A 272 -4.36 -4.84 -8.90
CA ALA A 272 -3.02 -4.92 -9.43
C ALA A 272 -2.83 -6.16 -10.33
N ALA A 273 -3.33 -7.33 -9.93
CA ALA A 273 -3.32 -8.53 -10.76
C ALA A 273 -4.12 -8.33 -12.06
N ALA A 274 -5.25 -7.61 -12.01
CA ALA A 274 -6.01 -7.28 -13.22
C ALA A 274 -5.24 -6.34 -14.16
N GLN A 275 -4.47 -5.39 -13.64
CA GLN A 275 -3.59 -4.54 -14.47
C GLN A 275 -2.43 -5.35 -15.06
N ILE A 276 -1.83 -6.25 -14.28
CA ILE A 276 -0.80 -7.18 -14.78
C ILE A 276 -1.37 -8.02 -15.93
N ASP A 277 -2.58 -8.56 -15.79
CA ASP A 277 -3.26 -9.32 -16.84
C ASP A 277 -3.45 -8.51 -18.12
N LYS A 278 -3.89 -7.24 -18.01
CA LYS A 278 -4.03 -6.34 -19.17
C LYS A 278 -2.69 -6.11 -19.87
N ILE A 279 -1.61 -5.92 -19.12
CA ILE A 279 -0.26 -5.69 -19.66
C ILE A 279 0.26 -6.97 -20.34
N ILE A 280 0.07 -8.14 -19.73
CA ILE A 280 0.41 -9.44 -20.33
C ILE A 280 -0.32 -9.64 -21.66
N LYS A 281 -1.55 -9.16 -21.77
CA LYS A 281 -2.38 -9.20 -22.98
C LYS A 281 -2.04 -8.11 -24.01
N GLY A 282 -1.01 -7.30 -23.73
CA GLY A 282 -0.47 -6.31 -24.69
C GLY A 282 -0.90 -4.87 -24.48
N MET A 283 -1.63 -4.56 -23.40
CA MET A 283 -1.96 -3.17 -23.04
C MET A 283 -0.70 -2.46 -22.51
N SER A 284 -0.49 -1.21 -22.93
CA SER A 284 0.59 -0.39 -22.40
C SER A 284 0.29 0.05 -20.95
N PRO A 285 1.26 0.06 -20.05
CA PRO A 285 1.08 0.68 -18.74
C PRO A 285 0.63 2.15 -18.84
N GLY A 286 1.17 2.91 -19.81
CA GLY A 286 0.82 4.31 -20.04
C GLY A 286 -0.64 4.55 -20.43
N ASP A 287 -1.33 3.53 -20.94
CA ASP A 287 -2.75 3.56 -21.32
C ASP A 287 -3.64 2.85 -20.29
N THR A 288 -3.05 2.29 -19.25
CA THR A 288 -3.76 1.63 -18.16
C THR A 288 -3.93 2.62 -16.99
N PRO A 289 -5.15 3.09 -16.68
CA PRO A 289 -5.35 4.07 -15.61
C PRO A 289 -4.84 3.58 -14.26
N VAL A 290 -4.26 4.49 -13.48
CA VAL A 290 -3.96 4.25 -12.07
C VAL A 290 -5.27 4.15 -11.29
N GLU A 291 -5.44 3.07 -10.56
CA GLU A 291 -6.63 2.86 -9.74
C GLU A 291 -6.42 3.38 -8.32
N GLN A 292 -7.50 3.87 -7.72
CA GLN A 292 -7.55 4.37 -6.37
C GLN A 292 -8.38 3.42 -5.50
N PRO A 293 -8.10 3.33 -4.18
CA PRO A 293 -8.97 2.59 -3.27
C PRO A 293 -10.38 3.19 -3.30
N SER A 294 -11.38 2.34 -3.44
CA SER A 294 -12.78 2.75 -3.41
C SER A 294 -13.30 2.95 -1.98
N ARG A 295 -12.57 2.44 -0.98
CA ARG A 295 -12.98 2.47 0.42
C ARG A 295 -11.78 2.65 1.33
N PHE A 296 -11.96 3.49 2.35
CA PHE A 296 -11.07 3.62 3.50
C PHE A 296 -11.81 3.11 4.73
N GLU A 297 -11.09 2.38 5.56
CA GLU A 297 -11.62 1.75 6.76
C GLU A 297 -11.11 2.49 8.00
N LEU A 298 -12.01 2.76 8.93
CA LEU A 298 -11.75 3.43 10.19
C LEU A 298 -11.62 2.38 11.31
N TYR A 299 -10.43 2.26 11.88
CA TYR A 299 -10.13 1.38 13.01
C TYR A 299 -9.88 2.21 14.26
N ILE A 300 -10.47 1.82 15.39
CA ILE A 300 -10.34 2.55 16.66
C ILE A 300 -9.95 1.59 17.78
N ASN A 301 -8.89 1.93 18.54
CA ASN A 301 -8.48 1.19 19.72
C ASN A 301 -9.08 1.82 20.97
N LEU A 302 -10.18 1.26 21.47
CA LEU A 302 -10.85 1.73 22.68
C LEU A 302 -10.04 1.48 23.95
N LYS A 303 -9.09 0.51 23.93
CA LYS A 303 -8.16 0.30 25.04
C LYS A 303 -7.18 1.46 25.12
N THR A 304 -6.59 1.84 24.00
CA THR A 304 -5.67 2.99 23.92
C THR A 304 -6.38 4.29 24.26
N ALA A 305 -7.62 4.49 23.77
CA ALA A 305 -8.42 5.66 24.13
C ALA A 305 -8.58 5.82 25.64
N ARG A 306 -8.89 4.72 26.36
CA ARG A 306 -9.01 4.74 27.83
C ARG A 306 -7.69 5.03 28.53
N LEU A 307 -6.57 4.48 28.03
CA LEU A 307 -5.24 4.72 28.61
C LEU A 307 -4.78 6.18 28.42
N LEU A 308 -5.33 6.87 27.44
CA LEU A 308 -5.10 8.29 27.15
C LEU A 308 -6.18 9.20 27.77
N ASP A 309 -7.10 8.66 28.57
CA ASP A 309 -8.24 9.38 29.17
C ASP A 309 -9.11 10.09 28.12
N LEU A 310 -9.24 9.52 26.91
CA LEU A 310 -9.99 10.07 25.80
C LEU A 310 -11.38 9.45 25.67
N THR A 311 -12.36 10.27 25.41
CA THR A 311 -13.72 9.86 25.01
C THR A 311 -13.83 9.92 23.49
N ILE A 312 -14.06 8.79 22.86
CA ILE A 312 -14.31 8.74 21.41
C ILE A 312 -15.74 9.21 21.12
N PRO A 313 -15.92 10.23 20.27
CA PRO A 313 -17.25 10.71 19.91
C PRO A 313 -18.17 9.62 19.35
N PRO A 314 -19.48 9.62 19.70
CA PRO A 314 -20.43 8.64 19.14
C PRO A 314 -20.49 8.65 17.60
N SER A 315 -20.28 9.79 16.97
CA SER A 315 -20.19 9.94 15.51
C SER A 315 -19.03 9.16 14.90
N LEU A 316 -17.88 9.10 15.57
CA LEU A 316 -16.74 8.31 15.14
C LEU A 316 -16.97 6.81 15.39
N LEU A 317 -17.55 6.45 16.54
CA LEU A 317 -17.89 5.06 16.85
C LEU A 317 -18.88 4.48 15.84
N ALA A 318 -19.86 5.28 15.40
CA ALA A 318 -20.84 4.86 14.39
C ALA A 318 -20.23 4.68 12.98
N ARG A 319 -19.11 5.34 12.70
CA ARG A 319 -18.39 5.26 11.42
C ARG A 319 -17.26 4.22 11.42
N ALA A 320 -16.93 3.68 12.60
CA ALA A 320 -15.84 2.72 12.72
C ALA A 320 -16.19 1.38 12.06
N ASP A 321 -15.30 0.90 11.20
CA ASP A 321 -15.40 -0.44 10.59
C ASP A 321 -14.99 -1.51 11.62
N GLU A 322 -14.02 -1.22 12.48
CA GLU A 322 -13.60 -2.12 13.56
C GLU A 322 -13.19 -1.35 14.81
N MET A 323 -13.52 -1.91 15.97
CA MET A 323 -13.15 -1.39 17.28
C MET A 323 -12.44 -2.45 18.11
N ILE A 324 -11.18 -2.17 18.52
CA ILE A 324 -10.46 -3.01 19.44
C ILE A 324 -10.92 -2.68 20.86
N ALA A 325 -11.76 -3.56 21.42
CA ALA A 325 -12.28 -3.44 22.78
C ALA A 325 -11.44 -4.28 23.76
N ILE A 326 -11.43 -3.89 25.04
CA ILE A 326 -10.98 -4.77 26.11
C ILE A 326 -12.01 -5.91 26.21
N LEU A 327 -11.59 -7.16 26.03
CA LEU A 327 -12.38 -8.32 26.44
C LEU A 327 -12.76 -8.11 27.91
N ARG A 328 -14.02 -7.80 28.21
CA ARG A 328 -14.54 -7.92 29.57
C ARG A 328 -14.44 -9.40 29.93
N ILE A 329 -13.45 -9.77 30.72
CA ILE A 329 -13.54 -11.01 31.47
C ILE A 329 -14.79 -10.84 32.34
N ARG A 330 -15.89 -11.48 31.95
CA ARG A 330 -17.05 -11.63 32.82
C ARG A 330 -16.53 -12.37 34.06
N ARG A 331 -16.36 -11.65 35.16
CA ARG A 331 -16.33 -12.30 36.46
C ARG A 331 -17.69 -12.97 36.58
N SER A 332 -17.70 -14.29 36.64
CA SER A 332 -18.89 -15.03 37.05
C SER A 332 -19.27 -14.54 38.44
N PRO A 333 -20.53 -14.24 38.70
CA PRO A 333 -20.97 -13.99 40.08
C PRO A 333 -20.75 -15.27 40.86
N GLU A 334 -20.04 -15.20 42.02
CA GLU A 334 -20.02 -16.22 43.06
C GLU A 334 -21.40 -16.32 43.71
#